data_df855817806555bb4e33390954478c43
#
_entry.id   df855817806555bb4e33390954478c43
#
_cell.length_a   1.000
_cell.length_b   1.000
_cell.length_c   1.000
_cell.angle_alpha   90.00
_cell.angle_beta   90.00
_cell.angle_gamma   90.00
#
_symmetry.space_group_name_H-M   'P 1'
#
loop_
_entity.id
_entity.type
_entity.pdbx_description
1 polymer ?
#
loop_
_entity_poly.entity_id
_entity_poly.type
_entity_poly.pdbx_seq_one_letter_code
_entity_poly.pdbx_strand_id
1 'polypeptide(L)'
;MQEISWKENLRVAWFGSFLTGASISLVVPFMPIFVEQLGIEGDQVAFYAGLAISVSAVSAALVSPIWGILADKYGRKPMMIRAGLAMTITMGGLAFVPNIYWLLFLRLLNGVFTGFVPNATALIASQVPKDKSGAALGTLSTGVVAGTLTGPFVGGFIAEIFGIRNVFLLIGVFLFLAALLTIFFIKEDFQPVAKEKAIPTKEVFSSFKYPRLLVNLFLTSFVIQFSAQSIGPILALYVRDLGQTENLLFVSGLIVSSMGFSSMMSAGILGKLGDKLGNHRLLVAAQIYSVIIYLLCAHATSPLQLGLYRFLFGLGTGALIPGVNALLSKMTPKSGISRIFAFNQVFFYLGGVIGPMAGSAVAGYLGYHAVFYATAACVAFSCLCNLVQFRSLLKVKEI
;
A
#
# COMPACT_ATOMS: atom_id res chain seq x y z
N MET A 1 20.04 31.54 14.01
CA MET A 1 19.29 30.45 13.33
C MET A 1 18.92 29.43 14.40
N GLN A 2 17.62 29.13 14.58
CA GLN A 2 17.24 28.04 15.49
C GLN A 2 17.73 26.72 14.86
N GLU A 3 18.51 25.95 15.60
CA GLU A 3 18.95 24.62 15.20
C GLU A 3 17.73 23.76 14.85
N ILE A 4 17.64 23.27 13.60
CA ILE A 4 16.54 22.42 13.16
C ILE A 4 16.75 21.04 13.78
N SER A 5 15.94 20.70 14.76
CA SER A 5 15.96 19.36 15.36
C SER A 5 15.27 18.36 14.43
N TRP A 6 16.06 17.57 13.68
CA TRP A 6 15.53 16.49 12.87
C TRP A 6 14.71 15.48 13.68
N LYS A 7 14.99 15.32 14.98
CA LYS A 7 14.23 14.43 15.87
C LYS A 7 12.80 14.94 16.12
N GLU A 8 12.63 16.26 16.26
CA GLU A 8 11.30 16.87 16.41
C GLU A 8 10.52 16.74 15.11
N ASN A 9 11.14 17.05 13.97
CA ASN A 9 10.54 16.86 12.66
C ASN A 9 10.15 15.39 12.42
N LEU A 10 10.99 14.43 12.85
CA LEU A 10 10.69 13.01 12.73
C LEU A 10 9.44 12.62 13.53
N ARG A 11 9.28 13.12 14.76
CA ARG A 11 8.08 12.82 15.59
C ARG A 11 6.81 13.35 14.93
N VAL A 12 6.85 14.59 14.45
CA VAL A 12 5.71 15.21 13.77
C VAL A 12 5.39 14.52 12.45
N ALA A 13 6.42 14.22 11.64
CA ALA A 13 6.28 13.49 10.39
C ALA A 13 5.76 12.07 10.62
N TRP A 14 6.19 11.40 11.69
CA TRP A 14 5.69 10.08 12.09
C TRP A 14 4.19 10.12 12.38
N PHE A 15 3.76 11.08 13.21
CA PHE A 15 2.34 11.20 13.56
C PHE A 15 1.47 11.61 12.36
N GLY A 16 1.94 12.54 11.53
CA GLY A 16 1.27 12.92 10.29
C GLY A 16 1.17 11.74 9.30
N SER A 17 2.21 10.92 9.21
CA SER A 17 2.23 9.71 8.39
C SER A 17 1.31 8.62 8.94
N PHE A 18 1.21 8.48 10.26
CA PHE A 18 0.23 7.61 10.93
C PHE A 18 -1.20 8.03 10.58
N LEU A 19 -1.55 9.31 10.74
CA LEU A 19 -2.88 9.82 10.40
C LEU A 19 -3.21 9.65 8.93
N THR A 20 -2.24 9.89 8.04
CA THR A 20 -2.41 9.70 6.58
C THR A 20 -2.58 8.21 6.23
N GLY A 21 -1.77 7.34 6.81
CA GLY A 21 -1.87 5.88 6.62
C GLY A 21 -3.22 5.33 7.10
N ALA A 22 -3.67 5.75 8.29
CA ALA A 22 -4.99 5.41 8.81
C ALA A 22 -6.10 5.89 7.87
N SER A 23 -6.03 7.14 7.41
CA SER A 23 -7.03 7.74 6.52
C SER A 23 -7.18 6.99 5.20
N ILE A 24 -6.07 6.54 4.60
CA ILE A 24 -6.09 5.79 3.34
C ILE A 24 -6.72 4.41 3.53
N SER A 25 -6.34 3.70 4.58
CA SER A 25 -6.77 2.32 4.82
C SER A 25 -8.19 2.20 5.38
N LEU A 26 -8.67 3.23 6.06
CA LEU A 26 -10.02 3.32 6.65
C LEU A 26 -11.13 3.11 5.61
N VAL A 27 -10.93 3.57 4.38
CA VAL A 27 -11.97 3.65 3.34
C VAL A 27 -12.14 2.35 2.58
N VAL A 28 -11.04 1.63 2.33
CA VAL A 28 -10.98 0.54 1.34
C VAL A 28 -12.02 -0.56 1.59
N PRO A 29 -12.15 -1.12 2.80
CA PRO A 29 -13.09 -2.22 3.04
C PRO A 29 -14.56 -1.79 3.02
N PHE A 30 -14.84 -0.51 3.23
CA PHE A 30 -16.22 0.00 3.33
C PHE A 30 -16.72 0.65 2.04
N MET A 31 -15.86 0.80 1.04
CA MET A 31 -16.21 1.43 -0.23
C MET A 31 -17.42 0.77 -0.91
N PRO A 32 -17.56 -0.57 -0.96
CA PRO A 32 -18.74 -1.19 -1.57
C PRO A 32 -20.04 -0.82 -0.86
N ILE A 33 -20.06 -0.86 0.45
CA ILE A 33 -21.26 -0.52 1.25
C ILE A 33 -21.62 0.96 1.07
N PHE A 34 -20.62 1.82 0.92
CA PHE A 34 -20.87 3.23 0.61
C PHE A 34 -21.42 3.43 -0.80
N VAL A 35 -20.94 2.67 -1.78
CA VAL A 35 -21.46 2.69 -3.16
C VAL A 35 -22.93 2.25 -3.19
N GLU A 36 -23.33 1.24 -2.41
CA GLU A 36 -24.73 0.84 -2.23
C GLU A 36 -25.57 1.99 -1.66
N GLN A 37 -25.07 2.72 -0.66
CA GLN A 37 -25.76 3.88 -0.09
C GLN A 37 -25.96 5.04 -1.09
N LEU A 38 -25.16 5.06 -2.18
CA LEU A 38 -25.31 6.02 -3.26
C LEU A 38 -26.27 5.57 -4.38
N GLY A 39 -27.00 4.47 -4.16
CA GLY A 39 -28.04 3.96 -5.05
C GLY A 39 -27.56 3.04 -6.17
N ILE A 40 -26.35 2.47 -6.05
CA ILE A 40 -25.85 1.43 -6.97
C ILE A 40 -26.22 0.05 -6.39
N GLU A 41 -26.75 -0.83 -7.23
CA GLU A 41 -27.23 -2.16 -6.82
C GLU A 41 -26.59 -3.29 -7.64
N GLY A 42 -26.67 -4.51 -7.12
CA GLY A 42 -26.23 -5.73 -7.80
C GLY A 42 -24.73 -5.77 -8.11
N ASP A 43 -24.39 -6.38 -9.24
CA ASP A 43 -23.01 -6.64 -9.64
C ASP A 43 -22.18 -5.37 -9.89
N GLN A 44 -22.83 -4.23 -10.10
CA GLN A 44 -22.17 -2.96 -10.32
C GLN A 44 -21.53 -2.39 -9.04
N VAL A 45 -21.97 -2.79 -7.86
CA VAL A 45 -21.42 -2.32 -6.58
C VAL A 45 -19.92 -2.61 -6.48
N ALA A 46 -19.53 -3.84 -6.72
CA ALA A 46 -18.12 -4.24 -6.70
C ALA A 46 -17.30 -3.45 -7.73
N PHE A 47 -17.83 -3.32 -8.96
CA PHE A 47 -17.16 -2.59 -10.03
C PHE A 47 -16.89 -1.12 -9.66
N TYR A 48 -17.91 -0.37 -9.20
CA TYR A 48 -17.74 1.03 -8.84
C TYR A 48 -16.87 1.21 -7.58
N ALA A 49 -16.90 0.28 -6.64
CA ALA A 49 -16.01 0.29 -5.48
C ALA A 49 -14.54 0.13 -5.91
N GLY A 50 -14.24 -0.83 -6.78
CA GLY A 50 -12.91 -1.01 -7.35
C GLY A 50 -12.45 0.19 -8.18
N LEU A 51 -13.35 0.74 -9.01
CA LEU A 51 -13.09 1.93 -9.82
C LEU A 51 -12.76 3.15 -8.95
N ALA A 52 -13.51 3.38 -7.86
CA ALA A 52 -13.27 4.48 -6.93
C ALA A 52 -11.89 4.41 -6.27
N ILE A 53 -11.39 3.20 -5.97
CA ILE A 53 -10.05 3.01 -5.43
C ILE A 53 -8.99 3.21 -6.52
N SER A 54 -9.17 2.59 -7.67
CA SER A 54 -8.18 2.62 -8.75
C SER A 54 -8.03 4.00 -9.39
N VAL A 55 -9.11 4.77 -9.54
CA VAL A 55 -9.05 6.11 -10.12
C VAL A 55 -8.16 7.06 -9.31
N SER A 56 -8.17 6.93 -7.97
CA SER A 56 -7.25 7.68 -7.11
C SER A 56 -5.80 7.25 -7.30
N ALA A 57 -5.55 5.95 -7.44
CA ALA A 57 -4.20 5.43 -7.62
C ALA A 57 -3.62 5.81 -9.00
N VAL A 58 -4.44 5.75 -10.06
CA VAL A 58 -4.04 6.19 -11.42
C VAL A 58 -3.69 7.68 -11.44
N SER A 59 -4.58 8.52 -10.93
CA SER A 59 -4.34 9.97 -10.91
C SER A 59 -3.12 10.33 -10.07
N ALA A 60 -2.89 9.67 -8.94
CA ALA A 60 -1.70 9.83 -8.12
C ALA A 60 -0.42 9.45 -8.89
N ALA A 61 -0.43 8.33 -9.59
CA ALA A 61 0.72 7.87 -10.38
C ALA A 61 1.07 8.85 -11.50
N LEU A 62 0.05 9.36 -12.24
CA LEU A 62 0.25 10.31 -13.33
C LEU A 62 0.81 11.66 -12.88
N VAL A 63 0.37 12.16 -11.73
CA VAL A 63 0.72 13.50 -11.25
C VAL A 63 1.93 13.50 -10.31
N SER A 64 2.30 12.36 -9.72
CA SER A 64 3.42 12.23 -8.80
C SER A 64 4.75 12.82 -9.31
N PRO A 65 5.16 12.63 -10.59
CA PRO A 65 6.40 13.25 -11.10
C PRO A 65 6.36 14.79 -11.07
N ILE A 66 5.20 15.39 -11.35
CA ILE A 66 5.02 16.85 -11.33
C ILE A 66 5.23 17.37 -9.91
N TRP A 67 4.60 16.72 -8.92
CA TRP A 67 4.78 17.10 -7.51
C TRP A 67 6.19 16.86 -6.99
N GLY A 68 6.90 15.85 -7.51
CA GLY A 68 8.31 15.64 -7.22
C GLY A 68 9.18 16.82 -7.67
N ILE A 69 8.98 17.30 -8.92
CA ILE A 69 9.69 18.47 -9.46
C ILE A 69 9.38 19.74 -8.65
N LEU A 70 8.12 19.93 -8.28
CA LEU A 70 7.70 21.07 -7.47
C LEU A 70 8.28 21.00 -6.04
N ALA A 71 8.36 19.79 -5.47
CA ALA A 71 8.99 19.58 -4.17
C ALA A 71 10.50 19.89 -4.18
N ASP A 72 11.20 19.60 -5.29
CA ASP A 72 12.62 19.95 -5.48
C ASP A 72 12.82 21.45 -5.68
N LYS A 73 11.79 22.18 -6.16
CA LYS A 73 11.84 23.63 -6.40
C LYS A 73 11.39 24.46 -5.20
N TYR A 74 10.39 24.03 -4.47
CA TYR A 74 9.72 24.82 -3.41
C TYR A 74 9.90 24.27 -2.00
N GLY A 75 10.48 23.07 -1.84
CA GLY A 75 10.65 22.41 -0.56
C GLY A 75 9.60 21.33 -0.27
N ARG A 76 9.89 20.49 0.71
CA ARG A 76 9.07 19.35 1.10
C ARG A 76 7.91 19.76 2.03
N LYS A 77 8.16 20.69 2.96
CA LYS A 77 7.13 21.18 3.90
C LYS A 77 5.93 21.77 3.17
N PRO A 78 6.06 22.71 2.20
CA PRO A 78 4.91 23.22 1.44
C PRO A 78 4.12 22.13 0.71
N MET A 79 4.82 21.11 0.19
CA MET A 79 4.17 19.99 -0.49
C MET A 79 3.39 19.08 0.48
N MET A 80 3.88 18.88 1.71
CA MET A 80 3.14 18.18 2.77
C MET A 80 1.88 18.94 3.18
N ILE A 81 1.99 20.26 3.37
CA ILE A 81 0.85 21.14 3.73
C ILE A 81 -0.22 21.07 2.64
N ARG A 82 0.19 21.28 1.38
CA ARG A 82 -0.70 21.19 0.22
C ARG A 82 -1.43 19.83 0.19
N ALA A 83 -0.68 18.73 0.31
CA ALA A 83 -1.27 17.39 0.30
C ALA A 83 -2.27 17.21 1.44
N GLY A 84 -1.89 17.57 2.67
CA GLY A 84 -2.76 17.44 3.85
C GLY A 84 -4.06 18.23 3.70
N LEU A 85 -3.98 19.51 3.32
CA LEU A 85 -5.18 20.38 3.16
C LEU A 85 -6.07 19.92 2.00
N ALA A 86 -5.49 19.60 0.84
CA ALA A 86 -6.28 19.14 -0.30
C ALA A 86 -6.93 17.78 -0.04
N MET A 87 -6.21 16.86 0.60
CA MET A 87 -6.77 15.57 1.01
C MET A 87 -7.85 15.73 2.07
N THR A 88 -7.75 16.71 2.97
CA THR A 88 -8.82 17.06 3.94
C THR A 88 -10.13 17.36 3.19
N ILE A 89 -10.06 18.21 2.19
CA ILE A 89 -11.23 18.61 1.40
C ILE A 89 -11.78 17.45 0.58
N THR A 90 -10.90 16.72 -0.12
CA THR A 90 -11.33 15.65 -1.04
C THR A 90 -11.85 14.43 -0.29
N MET A 91 -11.19 14.00 0.79
CA MET A 91 -11.61 12.84 1.56
C MET A 91 -12.73 13.17 2.55
N GLY A 92 -12.64 14.30 3.25
CA GLY A 92 -13.72 14.77 4.12
C GLY A 92 -14.98 15.10 3.33
N GLY A 93 -14.84 15.64 2.12
CA GLY A 93 -15.94 15.93 1.18
C GLY A 93 -16.72 14.68 0.76
N LEU A 94 -16.14 13.49 0.83
CA LEU A 94 -16.87 12.24 0.54
C LEU A 94 -18.07 12.03 1.47
N ALA A 95 -18.08 12.62 2.65
CA ALA A 95 -19.22 12.58 3.57
C ALA A 95 -20.50 13.21 2.97
N PHE A 96 -20.35 14.14 2.03
CA PHE A 96 -21.45 14.95 1.49
C PHE A 96 -21.82 14.59 0.04
N VAL A 97 -21.18 13.58 -0.57
CA VAL A 97 -21.47 13.20 -1.95
C VAL A 97 -22.89 12.68 -2.11
N PRO A 98 -23.63 13.18 -3.12
CA PRO A 98 -25.01 12.75 -3.37
C PRO A 98 -25.12 11.51 -4.25
N ASN A 99 -24.10 11.21 -5.07
CA ASN A 99 -24.12 10.12 -6.03
C ASN A 99 -22.71 9.62 -6.39
N ILE A 100 -22.66 8.55 -7.18
CA ILE A 100 -21.42 7.86 -7.58
C ILE A 100 -20.47 8.76 -8.39
N TYR A 101 -20.97 9.67 -9.22
CA TYR A 101 -20.14 10.54 -10.06
C TYR A 101 -19.33 11.54 -9.23
N TRP A 102 -19.94 12.11 -8.18
CA TRP A 102 -19.25 12.98 -7.23
C TRP A 102 -18.22 12.21 -6.41
N LEU A 103 -18.54 10.96 -6.03
CA LEU A 103 -17.57 10.07 -5.37
C LEU A 103 -16.35 9.87 -6.26
N LEU A 104 -16.53 9.45 -7.52
CA LEU A 104 -15.43 9.24 -8.46
C LEU A 104 -14.62 10.50 -8.72
N PHE A 105 -15.28 11.65 -8.84
CA PHE A 105 -14.63 12.95 -9.03
C PHE A 105 -13.74 13.32 -7.84
N LEU A 106 -14.25 13.22 -6.60
CA LEU A 106 -13.44 13.51 -5.41
C LEU A 106 -12.31 12.48 -5.21
N ARG A 107 -12.52 11.24 -5.57
CA ARG A 107 -11.48 10.20 -5.56
C ARG A 107 -10.38 10.49 -6.58
N LEU A 108 -10.73 10.96 -7.78
CA LEU A 108 -9.76 11.41 -8.77
C LEU A 108 -8.95 12.59 -8.24
N LEU A 109 -9.62 13.62 -7.71
CA LEU A 109 -8.95 14.79 -7.13
C LEU A 109 -8.06 14.39 -5.94
N ASN A 110 -8.51 13.46 -5.10
CA ASN A 110 -7.69 12.96 -3.99
C ASN A 110 -6.37 12.38 -4.48
N GLY A 111 -6.38 11.59 -5.56
CA GLY A 111 -5.16 11.07 -6.16
C GLY A 111 -4.26 12.18 -6.72
N VAL A 112 -4.84 13.17 -7.41
CA VAL A 112 -4.08 14.32 -7.93
C VAL A 112 -3.33 15.05 -6.83
N PHE A 113 -3.94 15.22 -5.66
CA PHE A 113 -3.37 16.00 -4.57
C PHE A 113 -2.64 15.19 -3.50
N THR A 114 -2.60 13.87 -3.59
CA THR A 114 -1.87 13.02 -2.64
C THR A 114 -0.38 13.31 -2.62
N GLY A 115 0.34 12.78 -1.63
CA GLY A 115 1.81 12.90 -1.58
C GLY A 115 2.38 13.30 -0.22
N PHE A 116 1.60 13.26 0.86
CA PHE A 116 2.09 13.60 2.20
C PHE A 116 3.27 12.71 2.62
N VAL A 117 3.08 11.39 2.60
CA VAL A 117 4.09 10.41 3.06
C VAL A 117 5.39 10.44 2.26
N PRO A 118 5.40 10.48 0.91
CA PRO A 118 6.64 10.61 0.14
C PRO A 118 7.42 11.89 0.47
N ASN A 119 6.73 13.02 0.66
CA ASN A 119 7.38 14.27 1.02
C ASN A 119 7.92 14.25 2.47
N ALA A 120 7.18 13.65 3.42
CA ALA A 120 7.67 13.44 4.78
C ALA A 120 8.95 12.58 4.79
N THR A 121 8.96 11.50 4.01
CA THR A 121 10.13 10.61 3.85
C THR A 121 11.32 11.36 3.27
N ALA A 122 11.11 12.15 2.23
CA ALA A 122 12.17 12.94 1.59
C ALA A 122 12.68 14.05 2.51
N LEU A 123 11.80 14.71 3.28
CA LEU A 123 12.20 15.72 4.27
C LEU A 123 13.12 15.11 5.34
N ILE A 124 12.70 14.02 5.95
CA ILE A 124 13.51 13.36 7.00
C ILE A 124 14.83 12.83 6.41
N ALA A 125 14.81 12.24 5.23
CA ALA A 125 16.01 11.76 4.56
C ALA A 125 17.04 12.88 4.31
N SER A 126 16.59 14.11 4.03
CA SER A 126 17.47 15.25 3.78
C SER A 126 18.06 15.89 5.06
N GLN A 127 17.41 15.71 6.21
CA GLN A 127 17.79 16.37 7.47
C GLN A 127 18.60 15.48 8.42
N VAL A 128 18.47 14.16 8.27
CA VAL A 128 19.10 13.20 9.18
C VAL A 128 20.55 12.91 8.77
N PRO A 129 21.50 12.86 9.72
CA PRO A 129 22.87 12.41 9.45
C PRO A 129 22.90 11.03 8.79
N LYS A 130 23.84 10.82 7.85
CA LYS A 130 23.92 9.59 7.04
C LYS A 130 24.00 8.30 7.87
N ASP A 131 24.69 8.33 9.02
CA ASP A 131 24.83 7.22 9.96
C ASP A 131 23.53 6.84 10.68
N LYS A 132 22.54 7.74 10.75
CA LYS A 132 21.25 7.55 11.43
C LYS A 132 20.05 7.47 10.48
N SER A 133 20.27 7.66 9.18
CA SER A 133 19.22 7.76 8.17
C SER A 133 18.36 6.49 8.11
N GLY A 134 18.98 5.31 8.14
CA GLY A 134 18.23 4.04 8.13
C GLY A 134 17.29 3.88 9.33
N ALA A 135 17.75 4.21 10.54
CA ALA A 135 16.94 4.13 11.76
C ALA A 135 15.79 5.17 11.74
N ALA A 136 16.05 6.38 11.28
CA ALA A 136 15.05 7.45 11.23
C ALA A 136 13.95 7.14 10.20
N LEU A 137 14.31 6.69 9.00
CA LEU A 137 13.36 6.31 7.95
C LEU A 137 12.59 5.04 8.32
N GLY A 138 13.25 4.09 8.98
CA GLY A 138 12.58 2.93 9.56
C GLY A 138 11.53 3.33 10.59
N THR A 139 11.87 4.24 11.50
CA THR A 139 10.91 4.79 12.48
C THR A 139 9.75 5.49 11.77
N LEU A 140 10.00 6.34 10.77
CA LEU A 140 8.95 7.01 10.02
C LEU A 140 7.98 6.02 9.37
N SER A 141 8.52 4.95 8.77
CA SER A 141 7.73 3.89 8.12
C SER A 141 6.81 3.17 9.11
N THR A 142 7.22 3.01 10.39
CA THR A 142 6.34 2.41 11.41
C THR A 142 5.07 3.23 11.64
N GLY A 143 5.12 4.55 11.46
CA GLY A 143 3.93 5.41 11.55
C GLY A 143 2.91 5.07 10.47
N VAL A 144 3.35 4.99 9.21
CA VAL A 144 2.47 4.60 8.08
C VAL A 144 1.87 3.21 8.32
N VAL A 145 2.71 2.24 8.68
CA VAL A 145 2.27 0.85 8.92
C VAL A 145 1.26 0.80 10.06
N ALA A 146 1.55 1.42 11.20
CA ALA A 146 0.62 1.45 12.33
C ALA A 146 -0.72 2.08 11.96
N GLY A 147 -0.70 3.19 11.18
CA GLY A 147 -1.92 3.82 10.68
C GLY A 147 -2.72 2.88 9.76
N THR A 148 -2.06 2.25 8.78
CA THR A 148 -2.72 1.33 7.85
C THR A 148 -3.29 0.09 8.53
N LEU A 149 -2.70 -0.38 9.62
CA LEU A 149 -3.18 -1.52 10.39
C LEU A 149 -4.37 -1.17 11.28
N THR A 150 -4.32 -0.02 11.95
CA THR A 150 -5.38 0.39 12.87
C THR A 150 -6.58 1.00 12.16
N GLY A 151 -6.36 1.58 10.97
CA GLY A 151 -7.39 2.27 10.19
C GLY A 151 -8.67 1.44 10.00
N PRO A 152 -8.63 0.26 9.38
CA PRO A 152 -9.83 -0.52 9.12
C PRO A 152 -10.57 -0.95 10.39
N PHE A 153 -9.86 -1.23 11.47
CA PHE A 153 -10.46 -1.57 12.77
C PHE A 153 -11.22 -0.38 13.36
N VAL A 154 -10.55 0.78 13.47
CA VAL A 154 -11.16 2.01 14.00
C VAL A 154 -12.29 2.47 13.09
N GLY A 155 -12.08 2.40 11.77
CA GLY A 155 -13.08 2.77 10.78
C GLY A 155 -14.33 1.91 10.83
N GLY A 156 -14.15 0.59 10.96
CA GLY A 156 -15.26 -0.34 11.11
C GLY A 156 -16.10 -0.07 12.35
N PHE A 157 -15.44 0.17 13.48
CA PHE A 157 -16.12 0.51 14.72
C PHE A 157 -16.92 1.83 14.61
N ILE A 158 -16.31 2.87 14.04
CA ILE A 158 -16.98 4.16 13.87
C ILE A 158 -18.08 4.09 12.82
N ALA A 159 -17.85 3.35 11.72
CA ALA A 159 -18.84 3.19 10.66
C ALA A 159 -20.10 2.45 11.16
N GLU A 160 -19.93 1.49 12.07
CA GLU A 160 -21.04 0.72 12.65
C GLU A 160 -21.92 1.59 13.56
N ILE A 161 -21.31 2.43 14.40
CA ILE A 161 -22.05 3.25 15.38
C ILE A 161 -22.58 4.54 14.76
N PHE A 162 -21.76 5.22 13.99
CA PHE A 162 -22.04 6.57 13.51
C PHE A 162 -22.33 6.64 11.99
N GLY A 163 -22.19 5.52 11.28
CA GLY A 163 -22.37 5.43 9.83
C GLY A 163 -21.12 5.84 9.04
N ILE A 164 -21.05 5.35 7.78
CA ILE A 164 -19.87 5.50 6.91
C ILE A 164 -19.56 6.96 6.60
N ARG A 165 -20.56 7.84 6.44
CA ARG A 165 -20.34 9.27 6.16
C ARG A 165 -19.53 9.97 7.26
N ASN A 166 -19.74 9.60 8.51
CA ASN A 166 -18.98 10.15 9.63
C ASN A 166 -17.53 9.64 9.68
N VAL A 167 -17.27 8.45 9.12
CA VAL A 167 -15.88 7.99 8.92
C VAL A 167 -15.12 8.92 7.98
N PHE A 168 -15.73 9.38 6.89
CA PHE A 168 -15.10 10.34 5.97
C PHE A 168 -14.84 11.69 6.64
N LEU A 169 -15.73 12.17 7.52
CA LEU A 169 -15.48 13.37 8.30
C LEU A 169 -14.28 13.19 9.24
N LEU A 170 -14.21 12.06 9.93
CA LEU A 170 -13.06 11.73 10.78
C LEU A 170 -11.75 11.71 10.00
N ILE A 171 -11.75 11.11 8.80
CA ILE A 171 -10.61 11.13 7.90
C ILE A 171 -10.20 12.57 7.56
N GLY A 172 -11.18 13.42 7.24
CA GLY A 172 -10.94 14.84 7.00
C GLY A 172 -10.27 15.51 8.20
N VAL A 173 -10.75 15.25 9.42
CA VAL A 173 -10.16 15.77 10.66
C VAL A 173 -8.72 15.26 10.84
N PHE A 174 -8.45 13.99 10.61
CA PHE A 174 -7.10 13.42 10.72
C PHE A 174 -6.12 14.07 9.75
N LEU A 175 -6.53 14.24 8.50
CA LEU A 175 -5.70 14.86 7.47
C LEU A 175 -5.49 16.36 7.73
N PHE A 176 -6.51 17.04 8.25
CA PHE A 176 -6.40 18.42 8.67
C PHE A 176 -5.42 18.58 9.85
N LEU A 177 -5.50 17.70 10.85
CA LEU A 177 -4.54 17.67 11.96
C LEU A 177 -3.12 17.42 11.47
N ALA A 178 -2.92 16.48 10.51
CA ALA A 178 -1.61 16.24 9.91
C ALA A 178 -1.07 17.49 9.20
N ALA A 179 -1.94 18.24 8.50
CA ALA A 179 -1.57 19.50 7.87
C ALA A 179 -1.21 20.58 8.91
N LEU A 180 -2.02 20.75 9.98
CA LEU A 180 -1.75 21.70 11.05
C LEU A 180 -0.43 21.38 11.77
N LEU A 181 -0.20 20.12 12.12
CA LEU A 181 1.06 19.69 12.74
C LEU A 181 2.25 20.03 11.84
N THR A 182 2.10 19.85 10.52
CA THR A 182 3.13 20.19 9.55
C THR A 182 3.37 21.71 9.50
N ILE A 183 2.31 22.52 9.50
CA ILE A 183 2.40 23.99 9.45
C ILE A 183 3.17 24.52 10.67
N PHE A 184 2.79 24.10 11.86
CA PHE A 184 3.27 24.71 13.10
C PHE A 184 4.58 24.10 13.60
N PHE A 185 4.83 22.82 13.39
CA PHE A 185 5.94 22.12 14.05
C PHE A 185 7.04 21.65 13.09
N ILE A 186 6.75 21.40 11.82
CA ILE A 186 7.82 21.04 10.86
C ILE A 186 8.65 22.30 10.52
N LYS A 187 9.96 22.15 10.62
CA LYS A 187 10.92 23.18 10.22
C LYS A 187 11.75 22.67 9.05
N GLU A 188 11.83 23.42 7.99
CA GLU A 188 12.63 23.13 6.79
C GLU A 188 13.47 24.35 6.43
N ASP A 189 14.80 24.19 6.34
CA ASP A 189 15.69 25.13 5.70
C ASP A 189 15.96 24.61 4.28
N PHE A 190 15.16 25.11 3.36
CA PHE A 190 15.14 24.59 2.00
C PHE A 190 16.27 25.20 1.16
N GLN A 191 17.13 24.35 0.63
CA GLN A 191 18.08 24.70 -0.43
C GLN A 191 17.73 23.92 -1.69
N PRO A 192 17.53 24.59 -2.85
CA PRO A 192 17.23 23.92 -4.10
C PRO A 192 18.31 22.89 -4.43
N VAL A 193 17.91 21.66 -4.72
CA VAL A 193 18.84 20.59 -5.06
C VAL A 193 19.42 20.86 -6.46
N ALA A 194 20.74 21.02 -6.55
CA ALA A 194 21.43 21.06 -7.84
C ALA A 194 21.23 19.72 -8.57
N LYS A 195 20.86 19.78 -9.86
CA LYS A 195 20.68 18.57 -10.68
C LYS A 195 22.02 17.83 -10.78
N GLU A 196 22.22 16.78 -10.00
CA GLU A 196 23.30 15.81 -10.24
C GLU A 196 23.10 15.17 -11.62
N LYS A 197 24.21 14.99 -12.36
CA LYS A 197 24.21 14.29 -13.66
C LYS A 197 23.76 12.85 -13.43
N ALA A 198 22.49 12.60 -13.69
CA ALA A 198 21.93 11.27 -13.55
C ALA A 198 22.56 10.32 -14.59
N ILE A 199 23.11 9.18 -14.16
CA ILE A 199 23.61 8.13 -15.08
C ILE A 199 22.45 7.69 -15.99
N PRO A 200 22.61 7.53 -17.30
CA PRO A 200 21.53 7.11 -18.20
C PRO A 200 20.90 5.79 -17.76
N THR A 201 19.57 5.72 -17.78
CA THR A 201 18.83 4.51 -17.36
C THR A 201 19.26 3.27 -18.14
N LYS A 202 19.60 3.44 -19.43
CA LYS A 202 20.09 2.36 -20.30
C LYS A 202 21.38 1.73 -19.78
N GLU A 203 22.31 2.51 -19.23
CA GLU A 203 23.57 2.01 -18.67
C GLU A 203 23.33 1.19 -17.40
N VAL A 204 22.36 1.58 -16.56
CA VAL A 204 22.01 0.81 -15.37
C VAL A 204 21.44 -0.55 -15.75
N PHE A 205 20.54 -0.63 -16.75
CA PHE A 205 19.97 -1.90 -17.20
C PHE A 205 20.98 -2.78 -17.96
N SER A 206 21.91 -2.21 -18.72
CA SER A 206 22.93 -2.98 -19.43
C SER A 206 24.00 -3.58 -18.52
N SER A 207 24.17 -3.07 -17.31
CA SER A 207 25.14 -3.58 -16.33
C SER A 207 24.66 -4.82 -15.57
N PHE A 208 23.40 -5.25 -15.76
CA PHE A 208 22.85 -6.42 -15.07
C PHE A 208 23.29 -7.74 -15.71
N LYS A 209 23.90 -8.59 -14.91
CA LYS A 209 24.29 -9.95 -15.31
C LYS A 209 23.07 -10.83 -15.63
N TYR A 210 21.90 -10.58 -14.97
CA TYR A 210 20.67 -11.37 -15.11
C TYR A 210 19.42 -10.50 -15.31
N PRO A 211 19.23 -9.90 -16.51
CA PRO A 211 18.12 -8.97 -16.74
C PRO A 211 16.73 -9.66 -16.64
N ARG A 212 16.64 -10.94 -16.98
CA ARG A 212 15.40 -11.73 -16.87
C ARG A 212 14.94 -11.88 -15.41
N LEU A 213 15.88 -12.10 -14.49
CA LEU A 213 15.55 -12.22 -13.06
C LEU A 213 15.10 -10.87 -12.49
N LEU A 214 15.73 -9.77 -12.93
CA LEU A 214 15.34 -8.44 -12.52
C LEU A 214 13.87 -8.15 -12.89
N VAL A 215 13.51 -8.39 -14.16
CA VAL A 215 12.13 -8.21 -14.63
C VAL A 215 11.16 -9.11 -13.86
N ASN A 216 11.56 -10.36 -13.58
CA ASN A 216 10.74 -11.29 -12.81
C ASN A 216 10.50 -10.83 -11.37
N LEU A 217 11.50 -10.22 -10.71
CA LEU A 217 11.33 -9.64 -9.38
C LEU A 217 10.39 -8.43 -9.40
N PHE A 218 10.44 -7.60 -10.44
CA PHE A 218 9.47 -6.51 -10.63
C PHE A 218 8.06 -7.05 -10.82
N LEU A 219 7.87 -8.08 -11.66
CA LEU A 219 6.58 -8.75 -11.82
C LEU A 219 6.11 -9.41 -10.53
N THR A 220 7.03 -9.94 -9.74
CA THR A 220 6.70 -10.49 -8.41
C THR A 220 6.16 -9.39 -7.49
N SER A 221 6.79 -8.21 -7.45
CA SER A 221 6.27 -7.07 -6.68
C SER A 221 4.90 -6.61 -7.16
N PHE A 222 4.69 -6.58 -8.49
CA PHE A 222 3.38 -6.33 -9.07
C PHE A 222 2.33 -7.35 -8.59
N VAL A 223 2.63 -8.65 -8.68
CA VAL A 223 1.69 -9.72 -8.29
C VAL A 223 1.39 -9.67 -6.78
N ILE A 224 2.37 -9.41 -5.94
CA ILE A 224 2.17 -9.27 -4.49
C ILE A 224 1.14 -8.16 -4.20
N GLN A 225 1.33 -6.99 -4.78
CA GLN A 225 0.45 -5.84 -4.54
C GLN A 225 -0.91 -6.02 -5.22
N PHE A 226 -0.94 -6.52 -6.44
CA PHE A 226 -2.15 -6.88 -7.16
C PHE A 226 -3.02 -7.82 -6.33
N SER A 227 -2.43 -8.90 -5.81
CA SER A 227 -3.11 -9.91 -5.01
C SER A 227 -3.67 -9.34 -3.69
N ALA A 228 -2.90 -8.49 -3.02
CA ALA A 228 -3.35 -7.86 -1.78
C ALA A 228 -4.54 -6.90 -2.02
N GLN A 229 -4.51 -6.16 -3.13
CA GLN A 229 -5.48 -5.11 -3.43
C GLN A 229 -6.72 -5.59 -4.18
N SER A 230 -6.68 -6.75 -4.85
CA SER A 230 -7.84 -7.32 -5.55
C SER A 230 -8.98 -7.72 -4.60
N ILE A 231 -8.65 -8.06 -3.36
CA ILE A 231 -9.62 -8.53 -2.36
C ILE A 231 -10.22 -7.36 -1.57
N GLY A 232 -9.49 -6.25 -1.41
CA GLY A 232 -9.93 -5.11 -0.60
C GLY A 232 -11.36 -4.64 -0.90
N PRO A 233 -11.70 -4.32 -2.15
CA PRO A 233 -13.01 -3.78 -2.52
C PRO A 233 -14.18 -4.75 -2.35
N ILE A 234 -13.91 -6.05 -2.29
CA ILE A 234 -14.98 -7.07 -2.22
C ILE A 234 -15.16 -7.67 -0.84
N LEU A 235 -14.23 -7.38 0.10
CA LEU A 235 -14.16 -8.12 1.35
C LEU A 235 -15.44 -7.98 2.19
N ALA A 236 -15.96 -6.76 2.34
CA ALA A 236 -17.20 -6.55 3.10
C ALA A 236 -18.42 -7.22 2.47
N LEU A 237 -18.46 -7.25 1.13
CA LEU A 237 -19.51 -7.96 0.40
C LEU A 237 -19.41 -9.48 0.61
N TYR A 238 -18.20 -10.02 0.57
CA TYR A 238 -17.97 -11.44 0.82
C TYR A 238 -18.28 -11.82 2.28
N VAL A 239 -17.91 -10.98 3.25
CA VAL A 239 -18.28 -11.18 4.66
C VAL A 239 -19.79 -11.21 4.84
N ARG A 240 -20.53 -10.35 4.13
CA ARG A 240 -21.99 -10.36 4.10
C ARG A 240 -22.56 -11.63 3.46
N ASP A 241 -21.97 -12.08 2.36
CA ASP A 241 -22.35 -13.31 1.66
C ASP A 241 -22.16 -14.56 2.55
N LEU A 242 -21.13 -14.53 3.43
CA LEU A 242 -20.91 -15.55 4.47
C LEU A 242 -21.89 -15.49 5.64
N GLY A 243 -22.95 -14.65 5.57
CA GLY A 243 -24.02 -14.56 6.54
C GLY A 243 -23.84 -13.51 7.65
N GLN A 244 -22.82 -12.65 7.57
CA GLN A 244 -22.63 -11.56 8.53
C GLN A 244 -23.53 -10.37 8.18
N THR A 245 -24.64 -10.20 8.88
CA THR A 245 -25.57 -9.07 8.68
C THR A 245 -25.45 -8.02 9.77
N GLU A 246 -25.25 -8.46 11.02
CA GLU A 246 -25.05 -7.56 12.16
C GLU A 246 -23.58 -7.18 12.32
N ASN A 247 -23.30 -5.92 12.68
CA ASN A 247 -21.93 -5.40 12.87
C ASN A 247 -21.01 -5.67 11.66
N LEU A 248 -21.56 -5.66 10.44
CA LEU A 248 -20.85 -6.01 9.20
C LEU A 248 -19.57 -5.20 9.00
N LEU A 249 -19.63 -3.90 9.23
CA LEU A 249 -18.51 -2.99 9.01
C LEU A 249 -17.40 -3.22 10.04
N PHE A 250 -17.76 -3.42 11.28
CA PHE A 250 -16.82 -3.75 12.35
C PHE A 250 -16.10 -5.08 12.09
N VAL A 251 -16.85 -6.14 11.79
CA VAL A 251 -16.29 -7.47 11.49
C VAL A 251 -15.39 -7.42 10.26
N SER A 252 -15.81 -6.73 9.21
CA SER A 252 -14.98 -6.54 8.00
C SER A 252 -13.68 -5.81 8.30
N GLY A 253 -13.73 -4.74 9.09
CA GLY A 253 -12.57 -3.99 9.55
C GLY A 253 -11.61 -4.84 10.39
N LEU A 254 -12.15 -5.68 11.28
CA LEU A 254 -11.35 -6.61 12.10
C LEU A 254 -10.63 -7.65 11.23
N ILE A 255 -11.32 -8.22 10.24
CA ILE A 255 -10.74 -9.21 9.30
C ILE A 255 -9.60 -8.58 8.49
N VAL A 256 -9.76 -7.34 7.99
CA VAL A 256 -8.69 -6.63 7.27
C VAL A 256 -7.50 -6.37 8.18
N SER A 257 -7.75 -5.85 9.37
CA SER A 257 -6.69 -5.49 10.32
C SER A 257 -5.93 -6.71 10.84
N SER A 258 -6.60 -7.87 10.98
CA SER A 258 -5.99 -9.10 11.47
C SER A 258 -4.80 -9.55 10.61
N MET A 259 -4.91 -9.45 9.29
CA MET A 259 -3.84 -9.73 8.33
C MET A 259 -2.63 -8.80 8.56
N GLY A 260 -2.88 -7.52 8.75
CA GLY A 260 -1.83 -6.54 8.97
C GLY A 260 -1.08 -6.77 10.29
N PHE A 261 -1.81 -7.01 11.38
CA PHE A 261 -1.22 -7.34 12.69
C PHE A 261 -0.33 -8.58 12.63
N SER A 262 -0.82 -9.66 12.04
CA SER A 262 -0.06 -10.91 11.91
C SER A 262 1.17 -10.74 11.02
N SER A 263 1.09 -9.97 9.93
CA SER A 263 2.22 -9.65 9.07
C SER A 263 3.30 -8.87 9.83
N MET A 264 2.91 -7.90 10.64
CA MET A 264 3.85 -7.14 11.49
C MET A 264 4.55 -8.04 12.52
N MET A 265 3.83 -8.97 13.14
CA MET A 265 4.40 -9.93 14.10
C MET A 265 5.44 -10.86 13.45
N SER A 266 5.19 -11.28 12.22
CA SER A 266 6.04 -12.26 11.52
C SER A 266 7.21 -11.62 10.76
N ALA A 267 7.12 -10.36 10.34
CA ALA A 267 8.08 -9.71 9.46
C ALA A 267 9.52 -9.78 9.97
N GLY A 268 9.74 -9.51 11.26
CA GLY A 268 11.07 -9.56 11.87
C GLY A 268 11.64 -10.97 11.94
N ILE A 269 10.80 -11.97 12.21
CA ILE A 269 11.18 -13.39 12.30
C ILE A 269 11.53 -13.91 10.90
N LEU A 270 10.64 -13.64 9.93
CA LEU A 270 10.81 -14.06 8.54
C LEU A 270 11.99 -13.36 7.87
N GLY A 271 12.26 -12.09 8.20
CA GLY A 271 13.46 -11.40 7.73
C GLY A 271 14.75 -12.11 8.14
N LYS A 272 14.88 -12.43 9.43
CA LYS A 272 16.03 -13.21 9.95
C LYS A 272 16.12 -14.61 9.34
N LEU A 273 14.99 -15.25 9.08
CA LEU A 273 14.92 -16.55 8.45
C LEU A 273 15.40 -16.47 6.99
N GLY A 274 15.02 -15.41 6.27
CA GLY A 274 15.48 -15.14 4.90
C GLY A 274 16.99 -14.94 4.80
N ASP A 275 17.60 -14.28 5.78
CA ASP A 275 19.05 -14.12 5.83
C ASP A 275 19.78 -15.44 6.06
N LYS A 276 19.19 -16.38 6.83
CA LYS A 276 19.77 -17.69 7.12
C LYS A 276 19.54 -18.72 6.01
N LEU A 277 18.32 -18.83 5.49
CA LEU A 277 17.94 -19.87 4.52
C LEU A 277 18.09 -19.41 3.05
N GLY A 278 18.32 -18.13 2.84
CA GLY A 278 18.34 -17.47 1.53
C GLY A 278 16.97 -16.87 1.18
N ASN A 279 17.00 -15.59 0.80
CA ASN A 279 15.77 -14.83 0.49
C ASN A 279 14.98 -15.41 -0.69
N HIS A 280 15.65 -16.06 -1.66
CA HIS A 280 14.99 -16.72 -2.79
C HIS A 280 14.13 -17.92 -2.36
N ARG A 281 14.63 -18.75 -1.42
CA ARG A 281 13.88 -19.90 -0.89
C ARG A 281 12.69 -19.45 -0.04
N LEU A 282 12.91 -18.43 0.79
CA LEU A 282 11.85 -17.87 1.62
C LEU A 282 10.76 -17.24 0.77
N LEU A 283 11.12 -16.50 -0.29
CA LEU A 283 10.15 -15.90 -1.21
C LEU A 283 9.26 -16.95 -1.86
N VAL A 284 9.84 -18.02 -2.39
CA VAL A 284 9.09 -19.13 -3.00
C VAL A 284 8.19 -19.83 -1.96
N ALA A 285 8.72 -20.13 -0.77
CA ALA A 285 7.93 -20.74 0.30
C ALA A 285 6.74 -19.85 0.72
N ALA A 286 6.94 -18.55 0.85
CA ALA A 286 5.89 -17.58 1.17
C ALA A 286 4.84 -17.46 0.04
N GLN A 287 5.24 -17.57 -1.23
CA GLN A 287 4.29 -17.61 -2.35
C GLN A 287 3.46 -18.90 -2.37
N ILE A 288 4.07 -20.06 -2.16
CA ILE A 288 3.34 -21.35 -2.03
C ILE A 288 2.34 -21.28 -0.87
N TYR A 289 2.79 -20.81 0.28
CA TYR A 289 1.93 -20.59 1.44
C TYR A 289 0.76 -19.65 1.11
N SER A 290 1.02 -18.54 0.41
CA SER A 290 -0.01 -17.60 0.00
C SER A 290 -1.07 -18.24 -0.91
N VAL A 291 -0.66 -19.07 -1.86
CA VAL A 291 -1.58 -19.81 -2.74
C VAL A 291 -2.51 -20.70 -1.91
N ILE A 292 -1.95 -21.47 -0.96
CA ILE A 292 -2.74 -22.36 -0.12
C ILE A 292 -3.77 -21.55 0.70
N ILE A 293 -3.36 -20.46 1.32
CA ILE A 293 -4.26 -19.64 2.12
C ILE A 293 -5.33 -18.94 1.27
N TYR A 294 -5.02 -18.48 0.05
CA TYR A 294 -6.04 -17.93 -0.85
C TYR A 294 -7.09 -18.99 -1.22
N LEU A 295 -6.67 -20.24 -1.49
CA LEU A 295 -7.59 -21.33 -1.74
C LEU A 295 -8.46 -21.62 -0.50
N LEU A 296 -7.91 -21.60 0.70
CA LEU A 296 -8.68 -21.73 1.94
C LEU A 296 -9.67 -20.58 2.11
N CYS A 297 -9.28 -19.34 1.82
CA CYS A 297 -10.20 -18.18 1.84
C CYS A 297 -11.36 -18.34 0.84
N ALA A 298 -11.11 -18.93 -0.33
CA ALA A 298 -12.15 -19.22 -1.31
C ALA A 298 -13.18 -20.24 -0.80
N HIS A 299 -12.80 -21.10 0.14
CA HIS A 299 -13.69 -22.12 0.74
C HIS A 299 -14.16 -21.76 2.15
N ALA A 300 -13.98 -20.51 2.58
CA ALA A 300 -14.49 -20.07 3.87
C ALA A 300 -16.01 -20.18 3.92
N THR A 301 -16.55 -20.72 5.00
CA THR A 301 -17.98 -20.91 5.22
C THR A 301 -18.55 -20.00 6.31
N SER A 302 -17.68 -19.24 6.98
CA SER A 302 -18.08 -18.26 7.99
C SER A 302 -17.12 -17.08 8.05
N PRO A 303 -17.57 -15.90 8.52
CA PRO A 303 -16.72 -14.73 8.73
C PRO A 303 -15.55 -14.99 9.67
N LEU A 304 -15.75 -15.77 10.73
CA LEU A 304 -14.68 -16.13 11.67
C LEU A 304 -13.59 -16.97 10.99
N GLN A 305 -13.98 -17.93 10.18
CA GLN A 305 -13.05 -18.78 9.41
C GLN A 305 -12.26 -17.95 8.40
N LEU A 306 -12.93 -17.03 7.69
CA LEU A 306 -12.25 -16.08 6.81
C LEU A 306 -11.25 -15.21 7.58
N GLY A 307 -11.63 -14.69 8.74
CA GLY A 307 -10.75 -13.91 9.61
C GLY A 307 -9.52 -14.68 10.06
N LEU A 308 -9.68 -15.95 10.44
CA LEU A 308 -8.58 -16.83 10.79
C LEU A 308 -7.63 -17.06 9.61
N TYR A 309 -8.17 -17.34 8.42
CA TYR A 309 -7.36 -17.52 7.22
C TYR A 309 -6.63 -16.23 6.82
N ARG A 310 -7.26 -15.06 6.94
CA ARG A 310 -6.62 -13.76 6.71
C ARG A 310 -5.51 -13.48 7.73
N PHE A 311 -5.71 -13.85 8.98
CA PHE A 311 -4.65 -13.78 10.00
C PHE A 311 -3.47 -14.70 9.65
N LEU A 312 -3.74 -15.94 9.30
CA LEU A 312 -2.70 -16.88 8.84
C LEU A 312 -1.99 -16.33 7.59
N PHE A 313 -2.72 -15.77 6.63
CA PHE A 313 -2.14 -15.15 5.44
C PHE A 313 -1.09 -14.10 5.80
N GLY A 314 -1.40 -13.22 6.75
CA GLY A 314 -0.45 -12.19 7.21
C GLY A 314 0.84 -12.78 7.78
N LEU A 315 0.76 -13.87 8.53
CA LEU A 315 1.95 -14.53 9.09
C LEU A 315 2.96 -14.96 8.02
N GLY A 316 2.50 -15.44 6.86
CA GLY A 316 3.39 -15.87 5.77
C GLY A 316 3.84 -14.75 4.86
N THR A 317 3.02 -13.71 4.70
CA THR A 317 3.26 -12.64 3.70
C THR A 317 4.20 -11.53 4.17
N GLY A 318 4.47 -11.45 5.48
CA GLY A 318 5.42 -10.48 6.04
C GLY A 318 6.85 -10.56 5.45
N ALA A 319 7.19 -11.68 4.78
CA ALA A 319 8.47 -11.87 4.11
C ALA A 319 8.49 -11.48 2.63
N LEU A 320 7.33 -11.34 1.97
CA LEU A 320 7.27 -11.22 0.51
C LEU A 320 7.97 -9.95 -0.01
N ILE A 321 7.56 -8.78 0.46
CA ILE A 321 8.15 -7.51 0.01
C ILE A 321 9.61 -7.35 0.47
N PRO A 322 9.96 -7.61 1.76
CA PRO A 322 11.34 -7.60 2.20
C PRO A 322 12.23 -8.60 1.42
N GLY A 323 11.70 -9.78 1.10
CA GLY A 323 12.40 -10.80 0.32
C GLY A 323 12.75 -10.33 -1.09
N VAL A 324 11.80 -9.71 -1.81
CA VAL A 324 12.06 -9.12 -3.15
C VAL A 324 13.09 -8.01 -3.03
N ASN A 325 12.93 -7.10 -2.06
CA ASN A 325 13.84 -5.97 -1.87
C ASN A 325 15.27 -6.44 -1.53
N ALA A 326 15.41 -7.47 -0.70
CA ALA A 326 16.71 -8.05 -0.36
C ALA A 326 17.40 -8.67 -1.60
N LEU A 327 16.64 -9.38 -2.45
CA LEU A 327 17.15 -9.94 -3.71
C LEU A 327 17.57 -8.84 -4.68
N LEU A 328 16.73 -7.81 -4.87
CA LEU A 328 17.06 -6.66 -5.71
C LEU A 328 18.33 -5.95 -5.21
N SER A 329 18.46 -5.75 -3.89
CA SER A 329 19.63 -5.10 -3.29
C SER A 329 20.92 -5.91 -3.51
N LYS A 330 20.87 -7.23 -3.36
CA LYS A 330 22.04 -8.11 -3.57
C LYS A 330 22.50 -8.17 -5.02
N MET A 331 21.59 -8.01 -5.97
CA MET A 331 21.87 -8.12 -7.41
C MET A 331 22.23 -6.80 -8.08
N THR A 332 22.00 -5.69 -7.41
CA THR A 332 22.17 -4.35 -8.01
C THR A 332 23.48 -3.72 -7.58
N PRO A 333 24.31 -3.21 -8.53
CA PRO A 333 25.47 -2.39 -8.19
C PRO A 333 25.08 -1.18 -7.36
N LYS A 334 25.94 -0.76 -6.42
CA LYS A 334 25.67 0.37 -5.51
C LYS A 334 25.26 1.67 -6.25
N SER A 335 25.83 1.92 -7.43
CA SER A 335 25.52 3.09 -8.26
C SER A 335 24.13 3.09 -8.91
N GLY A 336 23.48 1.93 -9.02
CA GLY A 336 22.17 1.77 -9.68
C GLY A 336 21.01 1.46 -8.74
N ILE A 337 21.28 1.24 -7.45
CA ILE A 337 20.30 0.68 -6.49
C ILE A 337 19.04 1.53 -6.39
N SER A 338 19.16 2.85 -6.27
CA SER A 338 18.02 3.76 -6.13
C SER A 338 17.07 3.69 -7.33
N ARG A 339 17.60 3.52 -8.54
CA ARG A 339 16.78 3.41 -9.76
C ARG A 339 16.06 2.10 -9.86
N ILE A 340 16.73 1.01 -9.53
CA ILE A 340 16.11 -0.30 -9.54
C ILE A 340 14.95 -0.37 -8.53
N PHE A 341 15.15 0.20 -7.35
CA PHE A 341 14.06 0.33 -6.38
C PHE A 341 12.93 1.24 -6.87
N ALA A 342 13.25 2.33 -7.58
CA ALA A 342 12.25 3.20 -8.19
C ALA A 342 11.42 2.44 -9.25
N PHE A 343 12.06 1.65 -10.14
CA PHE A 343 11.36 0.80 -11.09
C PHE A 343 10.52 -0.28 -10.41
N ASN A 344 11.06 -0.94 -9.38
CA ASN A 344 10.30 -1.90 -8.58
C ASN A 344 9.04 -1.27 -7.98
N GLN A 345 9.16 -0.03 -7.50
CA GLN A 345 8.04 0.71 -6.93
C GLN A 345 6.96 1.03 -7.97
N VAL A 346 7.34 1.29 -9.23
CA VAL A 346 6.36 1.46 -10.32
C VAL A 346 5.54 0.19 -10.52
N PHE A 347 6.18 -0.97 -10.60
CA PHE A 347 5.47 -2.24 -10.74
C PHE A 347 4.58 -2.54 -9.52
N PHE A 348 5.05 -2.25 -8.33
CA PHE A 348 4.28 -2.36 -7.10
C PHE A 348 3.02 -1.48 -7.15
N TYR A 349 3.15 -0.21 -7.55
CA TYR A 349 2.01 0.69 -7.68
C TYR A 349 1.04 0.28 -8.79
N LEU A 350 1.54 -0.23 -9.92
CA LEU A 350 0.68 -0.79 -10.98
C LEU A 350 -0.19 -1.94 -10.46
N GLY A 351 0.36 -2.81 -9.61
CA GLY A 351 -0.44 -3.83 -8.92
C GLY A 351 -1.54 -3.23 -8.05
N GLY A 352 -1.24 -2.14 -7.34
CA GLY A 352 -2.21 -1.40 -6.53
C GLY A 352 -3.30 -0.69 -7.33
N VAL A 353 -3.03 -0.33 -8.59
CA VAL A 353 -4.00 0.28 -9.51
C VAL A 353 -4.91 -0.78 -10.14
N ILE A 354 -4.30 -1.84 -10.69
CA ILE A 354 -5.02 -2.85 -11.47
C ILE A 354 -5.77 -3.84 -10.57
N GLY A 355 -5.21 -4.14 -9.38
CA GLY A 355 -5.76 -5.11 -8.45
C GLY A 355 -7.23 -4.86 -8.08
N PRO A 356 -7.60 -3.67 -7.57
CA PRO A 356 -8.98 -3.38 -7.19
C PRO A 356 -9.97 -3.52 -8.35
N MET A 357 -9.62 -3.04 -9.54
CA MET A 357 -10.48 -3.15 -10.73
C MET A 357 -10.65 -4.60 -11.18
N ALA A 358 -9.53 -5.35 -11.27
CA ALA A 358 -9.57 -6.75 -11.69
C ALA A 358 -10.34 -7.62 -10.69
N GLY A 359 -10.08 -7.44 -9.38
CA GLY A 359 -10.79 -8.16 -8.32
C GLY A 359 -12.29 -7.87 -8.34
N SER A 360 -12.66 -6.60 -8.48
CA SER A 360 -14.07 -6.18 -8.57
C SER A 360 -14.75 -6.69 -9.83
N ALA A 361 -14.09 -6.68 -10.98
CA ALA A 361 -14.62 -7.23 -12.23
C ALA A 361 -14.84 -8.75 -12.12
N VAL A 362 -13.85 -9.49 -11.60
CA VAL A 362 -14.01 -10.94 -11.37
C VAL A 362 -15.15 -11.23 -10.40
N ALA A 363 -15.29 -10.44 -9.34
CA ALA A 363 -16.39 -10.60 -8.39
C ALA A 363 -17.77 -10.38 -9.01
N GLY A 364 -17.91 -9.37 -9.85
CA GLY A 364 -19.17 -9.05 -10.51
C GLY A 364 -19.60 -10.10 -11.54
N TYR A 365 -18.66 -10.70 -12.28
CA TYR A 365 -18.98 -11.70 -13.31
C TYR A 365 -18.99 -13.14 -12.82
N LEU A 366 -18.14 -13.49 -11.85
CA LEU A 366 -17.86 -14.88 -11.46
C LEU A 366 -18.07 -15.14 -9.97
N GLY A 367 -18.45 -14.10 -9.20
CA GLY A 367 -18.67 -14.17 -7.75
C GLY A 367 -17.40 -14.04 -6.92
N TYR A 368 -17.58 -13.89 -5.61
CA TYR A 368 -16.50 -13.56 -4.67
C TYR A 368 -15.45 -14.67 -4.53
N HIS A 369 -15.86 -15.93 -4.56
CA HIS A 369 -14.95 -17.09 -4.50
C HIS A 369 -13.95 -17.07 -5.66
N ALA A 370 -14.40 -16.68 -6.86
CA ALA A 370 -13.56 -16.63 -8.06
C ALA A 370 -12.41 -15.63 -7.94
N VAL A 371 -12.57 -14.56 -7.16
CA VAL A 371 -11.49 -13.58 -6.91
C VAL A 371 -10.32 -14.24 -6.20
N PHE A 372 -10.60 -15.07 -5.19
CA PHE A 372 -9.55 -15.80 -4.47
C PHE A 372 -8.86 -16.85 -5.34
N TYR A 373 -9.61 -17.57 -6.20
CA TYR A 373 -9.03 -18.50 -7.17
C TYR A 373 -8.15 -17.78 -8.20
N ALA A 374 -8.63 -16.69 -8.78
CA ALA A 374 -7.87 -15.90 -9.74
C ALA A 374 -6.58 -15.34 -9.12
N THR A 375 -6.69 -14.85 -7.89
CA THR A 375 -5.55 -14.34 -7.11
C THR A 375 -4.56 -15.44 -6.81
N ALA A 376 -5.02 -16.62 -6.37
CA ALA A 376 -4.18 -17.79 -6.14
C ALA A 376 -3.46 -18.23 -7.42
N ALA A 377 -4.14 -18.24 -8.57
CA ALA A 377 -3.55 -18.57 -9.86
C ALA A 377 -2.44 -17.57 -10.27
N CYS A 378 -2.67 -16.26 -10.09
CA CYS A 378 -1.65 -15.24 -10.37
C CYS A 378 -0.40 -15.42 -9.47
N VAL A 379 -0.58 -15.69 -8.18
CA VAL A 379 0.54 -15.93 -7.26
C VAL A 379 1.25 -17.24 -7.61
N ALA A 380 0.52 -18.30 -7.94
CA ALA A 380 1.09 -19.58 -8.37
C ALA A 380 1.93 -19.43 -9.65
N PHE A 381 1.43 -18.67 -10.63
CA PHE A 381 2.18 -18.36 -11.85
C PHE A 381 3.48 -17.62 -11.55
N SER A 382 3.43 -16.57 -10.72
CA SER A 382 4.63 -15.84 -10.27
C SER A 382 5.60 -16.75 -9.51
N CYS A 383 5.10 -17.66 -8.67
CA CYS A 383 5.88 -18.64 -7.95
C CYS A 383 6.62 -19.59 -8.91
N LEU A 384 5.93 -20.11 -9.94
CA LEU A 384 6.54 -20.96 -10.97
C LEU A 384 7.65 -20.23 -11.72
N CYS A 385 7.42 -18.98 -12.13
CA CYS A 385 8.44 -18.14 -12.77
C CYS A 385 9.69 -17.97 -11.87
N ASN A 386 9.47 -17.71 -10.57
CA ASN A 386 10.56 -17.60 -9.59
C ASN A 386 11.31 -18.92 -9.43
N LEU A 387 10.61 -20.05 -9.31
CA LEU A 387 11.22 -21.38 -9.20
C LEU A 387 12.12 -21.72 -10.41
N VAL A 388 11.63 -21.45 -11.62
CA VAL A 388 12.39 -21.73 -12.86
C VAL A 388 13.67 -20.88 -12.89
N GLN A 389 13.56 -19.59 -12.56
CA GLN A 389 14.71 -18.69 -12.64
C GLN A 389 15.73 -18.94 -11.52
N PHE A 390 15.28 -19.19 -10.28
CA PHE A 390 16.20 -19.48 -9.19
C PHE A 390 16.90 -20.85 -9.38
N ARG A 391 16.22 -21.86 -9.95
CA ARG A 391 16.90 -23.14 -10.29
C ARG A 391 18.01 -22.92 -11.31
N SER A 392 17.85 -22.07 -12.29
CA SER A 392 18.90 -21.77 -13.27
C SER A 392 20.13 -21.12 -12.65
N LEU A 393 19.93 -20.27 -11.64
CA LEU A 393 21.00 -19.56 -10.91
C LEU A 393 21.71 -20.43 -9.87
N LEU A 394 21.00 -21.31 -9.18
CA LEU A 394 21.57 -22.28 -8.24
C LEU A 394 22.50 -23.27 -8.93
N LYS A 395 22.27 -23.62 -10.20
CA LYS A 395 23.18 -24.45 -11.01
C LYS A 395 24.52 -23.75 -11.27
N VAL A 396 24.56 -22.43 -11.21
CA VAL A 396 25.76 -21.60 -11.48
C VAL A 396 26.50 -21.22 -10.17
N LYS A 397 26.03 -21.67 -8.97
CA LYS A 397 26.59 -21.36 -7.64
C LYS A 397 26.71 -19.87 -7.30
N GLU A 398 25.81 -19.00 -7.78
CA GLU A 398 25.95 -17.55 -7.68
C GLU A 398 24.93 -16.84 -6.75
N ILE A 399 24.12 -17.60 -5.95
CA ILE A 399 23.21 -17.01 -4.92
C ILE A 399 23.41 -17.69 -3.59
#